data_2e797aee04b0311698b5859f0785b2b2
#
_entry.id   2e797aee04b0311698b5859f0785b2b2
#
_cell.length_a   1.000
_cell.length_b   1.000
_cell.length_c   1.000
_cell.angle_alpha   90.00
_cell.angle_beta   90.00
_cell.angle_gamma   90.00
#
_symmetry.space_group_name_H-M   'P 1'
#
loop_
_entity.id
_entity.type
_entity.pdbx_description
1 polymer ?
#
loop_
_entity_poly.entity_id
_entity_poly.type
_entity_poly.pdbx_seq_one_letter_code
_entity_poly.pdbx_strand_id
1 'polypeptide(L)'
;MSFFVWQIYACGKSCNIIRCKGDKEMDISIIINKVISLFLIILVGVYGSKKKIINEEVNKGLSSILLNITLPIMIISSFLIKYDEEMKSNVIKAFFYSGITIIASIFISYIFLKPIKSKNKFLLQFANVFSNCGFVGFPIIGSIYGAEGVIYTSIFNMFFTILVWTYGILLFTGKINIKEIKKVLVNPSVIAVYIGIVLFIFKIDIPEVITSTMDFVGAVTTPLSMIIVGVILSHISFKKYMSDWTVYYSSLLKLIITPLALFMIFKILKIHSVLSNTMVLLTAMPTAAITSILAENINKEKEYATILVFISTVLSLVTFPLIAYVVI
;
A
#
# COMPACT_ATOMS: atom_id res chain seq x y z
N MET A 1 -31.65 8.23 -19.51
CA MET A 1 -31.30 7.38 -18.34
C MET A 1 -30.74 6.00 -18.74
N SER A 2 -30.81 5.60 -20.00
CA SER A 2 -30.35 4.28 -20.48
C SER A 2 -28.87 4.24 -20.99
N PHE A 3 -28.26 5.38 -21.27
CA PHE A 3 -26.90 5.45 -21.81
C PHE A 3 -25.78 5.29 -20.74
N PHE A 4 -26.07 5.68 -19.49
CA PHE A 4 -25.11 5.61 -18.39
C PHE A 4 -24.94 4.18 -17.83
N VAL A 5 -25.99 3.38 -17.89
CA VAL A 5 -25.97 1.98 -17.40
C VAL A 5 -25.16 1.08 -18.34
N TRP A 6 -25.15 1.40 -19.64
CA TRP A 6 -24.42 0.60 -20.64
C TRP A 6 -22.90 0.79 -20.56
N GLN A 7 -22.43 1.98 -20.17
CA GLN A 7 -21.00 2.24 -20.01
C GLN A 7 -20.39 1.57 -18.77
N ILE A 8 -21.17 1.39 -17.70
CA ILE A 8 -20.74 0.65 -16.50
C ILE A 8 -20.68 -0.86 -16.80
N TYR A 9 -21.59 -1.39 -17.64
CA TYR A 9 -21.58 -2.78 -18.08
C TYR A 9 -20.42 -3.10 -19.05
N ALA A 10 -20.00 -2.16 -19.86
CA ALA A 10 -18.87 -2.30 -20.78
C ALA A 10 -17.52 -2.30 -20.03
N CYS A 11 -17.41 -1.56 -18.93
CA CYS A 11 -16.20 -1.56 -18.09
C CYS A 11 -16.01 -2.89 -17.33
N GLY A 12 -17.10 -3.55 -16.91
CA GLY A 12 -17.05 -4.85 -16.21
C GLY A 12 -16.60 -6.03 -17.08
N LYS A 13 -16.85 -5.98 -18.40
CA LYS A 13 -16.42 -7.05 -19.32
C LYS A 13 -14.99 -6.90 -19.87
N SER A 14 -14.42 -5.68 -19.85
CA SER A 14 -13.03 -5.45 -20.28
C SER A 14 -11.99 -5.80 -19.21
N CYS A 15 -12.42 -6.08 -17.97
CA CYS A 15 -11.49 -6.43 -16.88
C CYS A 15 -11.12 -7.94 -16.84
N ASN A 16 -11.70 -8.77 -17.71
CA ASN A 16 -11.55 -10.23 -17.67
C ASN A 16 -10.58 -10.81 -18.71
N ILE A 17 -9.79 -10.01 -19.43
CA ILE A 17 -8.87 -10.55 -20.43
C ILE A 17 -7.51 -9.87 -20.28
N ILE A 18 -6.73 -10.23 -19.27
CA ILE A 18 -5.28 -10.33 -19.41
C ILE A 18 -4.83 -11.61 -18.69
N ARG A 19 -5.10 -12.71 -19.36
CA ARG A 19 -4.46 -13.99 -19.09
C ARG A 19 -3.08 -13.88 -19.73
N CYS A 20 -2.06 -13.66 -18.93
CA CYS A 20 -0.67 -13.76 -19.39
C CYS A 20 -0.40 -15.20 -19.79
N LYS A 21 -0.55 -15.48 -21.08
CA LYS A 21 0.10 -16.59 -21.76
C LYS A 21 1.25 -15.96 -22.55
N GLY A 22 2.50 -16.21 -22.14
CA GLY A 22 3.73 -16.01 -22.92
C GLY A 22 4.02 -14.55 -23.29
N ASP A 23 5.13 -14.02 -22.79
CA ASP A 23 5.91 -12.88 -23.32
C ASP A 23 5.14 -11.79 -24.11
N LYS A 24 4.21 -11.10 -23.45
CA LYS A 24 3.81 -9.76 -23.84
C LYS A 24 4.41 -8.81 -22.81
N GLU A 25 5.42 -8.05 -23.24
CA GLU A 25 5.86 -6.84 -22.56
C GLU A 25 4.62 -6.06 -22.18
N MET A 26 4.39 -5.88 -20.87
CA MET A 26 3.25 -5.12 -20.38
C MET A 26 3.49 -3.67 -20.81
N ASP A 27 2.64 -3.13 -21.67
CA ASP A 27 2.83 -1.80 -22.23
C ASP A 27 2.87 -0.77 -21.10
N ILE A 28 4.08 -0.25 -20.86
CA ILE A 28 4.38 0.71 -19.79
C ILE A 28 3.45 1.92 -19.85
N SER A 29 2.98 2.30 -21.05
CA SER A 29 2.04 3.41 -21.23
C SER A 29 0.71 3.12 -20.51
N ILE A 30 0.26 1.86 -20.50
CA ILE A 30 -0.97 1.44 -19.81
C ILE A 30 -0.80 1.57 -18.29
N ILE A 31 0.37 1.17 -17.77
CA ILE A 31 0.67 1.28 -16.34
C ILE A 31 0.72 2.74 -15.91
N ILE A 32 1.45 3.56 -16.66
CA ILE A 32 1.55 5.01 -16.39
C ILE A 32 0.17 5.66 -16.41
N ASN A 33 -0.67 5.36 -17.40
CA ASN A 33 -2.02 5.89 -17.49
C ASN A 33 -2.90 5.47 -16.31
N LYS A 34 -2.81 4.20 -15.87
CA LYS A 34 -3.52 3.72 -14.67
C LYS A 34 -3.07 4.48 -13.42
N VAL A 35 -1.75 4.62 -13.23
CA VAL A 35 -1.19 5.35 -12.08
C VAL A 35 -1.63 6.82 -12.11
N ILE A 36 -1.54 7.49 -13.25
CA ILE A 36 -2.02 8.88 -13.41
C ILE A 36 -3.51 8.98 -13.07
N SER A 37 -4.33 8.05 -13.53
CA SER A 37 -5.77 8.04 -13.22
C SER A 37 -6.04 7.94 -11.71
N LEU A 38 -5.28 7.12 -10.99
CA LEU A 38 -5.38 7.01 -9.54
C LEU A 38 -4.99 8.34 -8.85
N PHE A 39 -3.95 9.00 -9.34
CA PHE A 39 -3.55 10.30 -8.83
C PHE A 39 -4.57 11.42 -9.12
N LEU A 40 -5.28 11.35 -10.25
CA LEU A 40 -6.37 12.29 -10.52
C LEU A 40 -7.52 12.11 -9.51
N ILE A 41 -7.79 10.90 -9.04
CA ILE A 41 -8.79 10.67 -7.97
C ILE A 41 -8.33 11.32 -6.64
N ILE A 42 -7.04 11.36 -6.35
CA ILE A 42 -6.51 12.10 -5.20
C ILE A 42 -6.90 13.59 -5.29
N LEU A 43 -6.84 14.20 -6.48
CA LEU A 43 -7.25 15.60 -6.66
C LEU A 43 -8.75 15.80 -6.39
N VAL A 44 -9.60 14.81 -6.68
CA VAL A 44 -11.02 14.84 -6.30
C VAL A 44 -11.17 14.89 -4.77
N GLY A 45 -10.37 14.10 -4.03
CA GLY A 45 -10.33 14.15 -2.56
C GLY A 45 -9.89 15.52 -2.02
N VAL A 46 -8.84 16.11 -2.60
CA VAL A 46 -8.39 17.49 -2.27
C VAL A 46 -9.50 18.51 -2.52
N TYR A 47 -10.20 18.41 -3.66
CA TYR A 47 -11.33 19.30 -3.98
C TYR A 47 -12.47 19.14 -2.97
N GLY A 48 -12.88 17.90 -2.66
CA GLY A 48 -13.95 17.60 -1.69
C GLY A 48 -13.65 18.17 -0.30
N SER A 49 -12.40 18.10 0.13
CA SER A 49 -11.95 18.69 1.38
C SER A 49 -11.95 20.23 1.35
N LYS A 50 -11.36 20.84 0.31
CA LYS A 50 -11.36 22.31 0.16
C LYS A 50 -12.75 22.92 0.08
N LYS A 51 -13.71 22.20 -0.50
CA LYS A 51 -15.13 22.60 -0.54
C LYS A 51 -15.89 22.24 0.74
N LYS A 52 -15.22 21.69 1.76
CA LYS A 52 -15.82 21.25 3.02
C LYS A 52 -16.93 20.19 2.87
N ILE A 53 -16.99 19.51 1.72
CA ILE A 53 -17.87 18.36 1.49
C ILE A 53 -17.39 17.18 2.36
N ILE A 54 -16.07 17.00 2.45
CA ILE A 54 -15.43 15.97 3.27
C ILE A 54 -14.64 16.69 4.36
N ASN A 55 -15.22 16.75 5.56
CA ASN A 55 -14.54 17.22 6.76
C ASN A 55 -13.76 16.09 7.44
N GLU A 56 -13.12 16.36 8.56
CA GLU A 56 -12.30 15.38 9.28
C GLU A 56 -13.14 14.19 9.79
N GLU A 57 -14.37 14.43 10.26
CA GLU A 57 -15.27 13.40 10.77
C GLU A 57 -15.73 12.46 9.64
N VAL A 58 -16.16 13.03 8.50
CA VAL A 58 -16.50 12.25 7.30
C VAL A 58 -15.29 11.43 6.82
N ASN A 59 -14.09 12.03 6.81
CA ASN A 59 -12.88 11.31 6.40
C ASN A 59 -12.54 10.14 7.33
N LYS A 60 -12.73 10.29 8.64
CA LYS A 60 -12.61 9.18 9.62
C LYS A 60 -13.62 8.08 9.33
N GLY A 61 -14.88 8.44 9.03
CA GLY A 61 -15.94 7.49 8.64
C GLY A 61 -15.58 6.73 7.35
N LEU A 62 -15.15 7.43 6.30
CA LEU A 62 -14.71 6.83 5.04
C LEU A 62 -13.53 5.89 5.25
N SER A 63 -12.55 6.29 6.06
CA SER A 63 -11.40 5.45 6.41
C SER A 63 -11.83 4.19 7.17
N SER A 64 -12.81 4.31 8.07
CA SER A 64 -13.36 3.16 8.79
C SER A 64 -14.06 2.17 7.84
N ILE A 65 -14.88 2.65 6.91
CA ILE A 65 -15.51 1.82 5.88
C ILE A 65 -14.45 1.12 5.02
N LEU A 66 -13.43 1.86 4.59
CA LEU A 66 -12.32 1.30 3.81
C LEU A 66 -11.64 0.16 4.54
N LEU A 67 -11.16 0.40 5.77
CA LEU A 67 -10.29 -0.53 6.48
C LEU A 67 -11.04 -1.72 7.10
N ASN A 68 -12.33 -1.55 7.42
CA ASN A 68 -13.10 -2.59 8.11
C ASN A 68 -14.10 -3.34 7.20
N ILE A 69 -14.39 -2.82 6.01
CA ILE A 69 -15.38 -3.41 5.10
C ILE A 69 -14.80 -3.67 3.72
N THR A 70 -14.49 -2.60 2.95
CA THR A 70 -14.19 -2.78 1.53
C THR A 70 -12.84 -3.44 1.29
N LEU A 71 -11.80 -3.08 2.03
CA LEU A 71 -10.47 -3.67 1.90
C LEU A 71 -10.44 -5.15 2.34
N PRO A 72 -10.99 -5.57 3.49
CA PRO A 72 -11.09 -6.98 3.83
C PRO A 72 -11.85 -7.81 2.77
N ILE A 73 -12.95 -7.30 2.25
CA ILE A 73 -13.72 -7.99 1.21
C ILE A 73 -12.90 -8.10 -0.08
N MET A 74 -12.21 -7.03 -0.50
CA MET A 74 -11.30 -7.07 -1.66
C MET A 74 -10.19 -8.10 -1.49
N ILE A 75 -9.61 -8.21 -0.28
CA ILE A 75 -8.60 -9.22 0.02
C ILE A 75 -9.18 -10.63 -0.11
N ILE A 76 -10.32 -10.92 0.52
CA ILE A 76 -10.94 -12.25 0.43
C ILE A 76 -11.28 -12.59 -1.02
N SER A 77 -11.93 -11.67 -1.76
CA SER A 77 -12.27 -11.86 -3.18
C SER A 77 -11.03 -12.18 -4.03
N SER A 78 -9.88 -11.54 -3.76
CA SER A 78 -8.66 -11.79 -4.52
C SER A 78 -8.14 -13.22 -4.41
N PHE A 79 -8.42 -13.93 -3.31
CA PHE A 79 -8.05 -15.34 -3.13
C PHE A 79 -8.99 -16.33 -3.84
N LEU A 80 -10.13 -15.86 -4.38
CA LEU A 80 -11.08 -16.69 -5.14
C LEU A 80 -10.66 -16.91 -6.61
N ILE A 81 -9.38 -16.76 -6.92
CA ILE A 81 -8.80 -17.09 -8.21
C ILE A 81 -8.65 -18.60 -8.37
N LYS A 82 -8.50 -19.05 -9.64
CA LYS A 82 -8.26 -20.46 -9.92
C LYS A 82 -6.99 -20.94 -9.21
N TYR A 83 -7.17 -21.99 -8.41
CA TYR A 83 -6.05 -22.67 -7.77
C TYR A 83 -5.18 -23.38 -8.81
N ASP A 84 -3.88 -23.11 -8.79
CA ASP A 84 -2.85 -23.90 -9.43
C ASP A 84 -1.63 -24.06 -8.49
N GLU A 85 -0.77 -25.03 -8.77
CA GLU A 85 0.39 -25.32 -7.93
C GLU A 85 1.44 -24.20 -7.99
N GLU A 86 1.51 -23.45 -9.08
CA GLU A 86 2.40 -22.30 -9.23
C GLU A 86 1.96 -21.18 -8.28
N MET A 87 0.67 -20.83 -8.27
CA MET A 87 0.12 -19.82 -7.38
C MET A 87 0.29 -20.20 -5.92
N LYS A 88 0.06 -21.47 -5.55
CA LYS A 88 0.31 -21.98 -4.21
C LYS A 88 1.78 -21.76 -3.81
N SER A 89 2.72 -22.13 -4.68
CA SER A 89 4.14 -21.90 -4.44
C SER A 89 4.45 -20.39 -4.26
N ASN A 90 3.85 -19.54 -5.09
CA ASN A 90 4.04 -18.09 -5.03
C ASN A 90 3.44 -17.48 -3.76
N VAL A 91 2.30 -17.95 -3.27
CA VAL A 91 1.73 -17.53 -1.98
C VAL A 91 2.70 -17.86 -0.83
N ILE A 92 3.28 -19.07 -0.82
CA ILE A 92 4.28 -19.45 0.20
C ILE A 92 5.51 -18.55 0.10
N LYS A 93 6.05 -18.34 -1.12
CA LYS A 93 7.19 -17.44 -1.35
C LYS A 93 6.88 -16.01 -0.93
N ALA A 94 5.62 -15.55 -1.08
CA ALA A 94 5.21 -14.20 -0.69
C ALA A 94 5.41 -13.95 0.81
N PHE A 95 5.18 -14.95 1.67
CA PHE A 95 5.50 -14.84 3.10
C PHE A 95 6.98 -14.58 3.36
N PHE A 96 7.86 -15.37 2.72
CA PHE A 96 9.31 -15.20 2.88
C PHE A 96 9.79 -13.86 2.29
N TYR A 97 9.34 -13.51 1.09
CA TYR A 97 9.78 -12.28 0.42
C TYR A 97 9.27 -11.03 1.14
N SER A 98 8.05 -11.05 1.68
CA SER A 98 7.53 -9.95 2.49
C SER A 98 8.39 -9.72 3.73
N GLY A 99 8.70 -10.79 4.47
CA GLY A 99 9.57 -10.71 5.65
C GLY A 99 10.96 -10.18 5.31
N ILE A 100 11.62 -10.76 4.31
CA ILE A 100 12.95 -10.35 3.85
C ILE A 100 12.94 -8.89 3.38
N THR A 101 11.94 -8.48 2.60
CA THR A 101 11.83 -7.12 2.05
C THR A 101 11.73 -6.08 3.15
N ILE A 102 10.91 -6.30 4.18
CA ILE A 102 10.76 -5.34 5.27
C ILE A 102 12.02 -5.33 6.16
N ILE A 103 12.59 -6.50 6.45
CA ILE A 103 13.85 -6.60 7.21
C ILE A 103 14.98 -5.88 6.45
N ALA A 104 15.13 -6.12 5.15
CA ALA A 104 16.10 -5.42 4.32
C ALA A 104 15.87 -3.90 4.33
N SER A 105 14.61 -3.44 4.26
CA SER A 105 14.26 -2.02 4.36
C SER A 105 14.68 -1.43 5.71
N ILE A 106 14.56 -2.18 6.81
CA ILE A 106 15.04 -1.78 8.15
C ILE A 106 16.55 -1.56 8.11
N PHE A 107 17.31 -2.52 7.57
CA PHE A 107 18.77 -2.45 7.51
C PHE A 107 19.26 -1.33 6.58
N ILE A 108 18.68 -1.21 5.39
CA ILE A 108 19.03 -0.14 4.44
C ILE A 108 18.77 1.22 5.09
N SER A 109 17.59 1.42 5.66
CA SER A 109 17.24 2.67 6.34
C SER A 109 18.19 2.95 7.52
N TYR A 110 18.50 1.94 8.33
CA TYR A 110 19.43 2.10 9.46
C TYR A 110 20.83 2.55 9.01
N ILE A 111 21.38 1.93 7.96
CA ILE A 111 22.70 2.24 7.43
C ILE A 111 22.75 3.69 6.91
N PHE A 112 21.78 4.07 6.06
CA PHE A 112 21.74 5.39 5.44
C PHE A 112 21.37 6.50 6.43
N LEU A 113 20.64 6.22 7.49
CA LEU A 113 20.32 7.18 8.55
C LEU A 113 21.41 7.24 9.64
N LYS A 114 22.39 6.33 9.66
CA LYS A 114 23.45 6.32 10.68
C LYS A 114 24.17 7.66 10.80
N PRO A 115 24.59 8.33 9.70
CA PRO A 115 25.29 9.62 9.78
C PRO A 115 24.39 10.81 10.15
N ILE A 116 23.07 10.65 10.10
CA ILE A 116 22.13 11.73 10.34
C ILE A 116 22.04 12.03 11.84
N LYS A 117 22.42 13.25 12.21
CA LYS A 117 22.30 13.77 13.58
C LYS A 117 20.99 14.55 13.71
N SER A 118 19.87 13.84 13.95
CA SER A 118 18.54 14.45 14.15
C SER A 118 17.87 13.84 15.36
N LYS A 119 17.21 14.69 16.18
CA LYS A 119 16.37 14.24 17.30
C LYS A 119 15.19 13.40 16.81
N ASN A 120 14.78 13.57 15.54
CA ASN A 120 13.67 12.92 14.90
C ASN A 120 14.09 11.64 14.13
N LYS A 121 15.29 11.11 14.39
CA LYS A 121 15.82 9.95 13.69
C LYS A 121 14.93 8.70 13.76
N PHE A 122 14.22 8.52 14.87
CA PHE A 122 13.24 7.44 15.03
C PHE A 122 12.07 7.57 14.04
N LEU A 123 11.59 8.81 13.80
CA LEU A 123 10.56 9.09 12.80
C LEU A 123 11.06 8.87 11.37
N LEU A 124 12.29 9.30 11.08
CA LEU A 124 12.93 9.04 9.78
C LEU A 124 13.04 7.53 9.53
N GLN A 125 13.46 6.76 10.52
CA GLN A 125 13.57 5.31 10.43
C GLN A 125 12.18 4.68 10.18
N PHE A 126 11.17 5.09 10.95
CA PHE A 126 9.81 4.61 10.78
C PHE A 126 9.27 4.96 9.38
N ALA A 127 9.41 6.21 8.95
CA ALA A 127 8.94 6.69 7.66
C ALA A 127 9.56 5.93 6.47
N ASN A 128 10.85 5.56 6.58
CA ASN A 128 11.57 4.83 5.54
C ASN A 128 11.19 3.34 5.48
N VAL A 129 10.94 2.72 6.61
CA VAL A 129 10.59 1.29 6.66
C VAL A 129 9.14 1.08 6.25
N PHE A 130 8.21 1.89 6.78
CA PHE A 130 6.78 1.65 6.65
C PHE A 130 6.16 2.39 5.47
N SER A 131 5.83 1.62 4.42
CA SER A 131 5.18 2.09 3.19
C SER A 131 3.66 2.20 3.35
N ASN A 132 3.03 3.12 2.64
CA ASN A 132 1.56 3.25 2.60
C ASN A 132 0.93 2.17 1.72
N CYS A 133 1.08 0.90 2.11
CA CYS A 133 0.52 -0.23 1.38
C CYS A 133 -1.00 -0.29 1.50
N GLY A 134 -1.60 0.14 2.62
CA GLY A 134 -3.03 0.11 2.87
C GLY A 134 -3.84 1.04 1.96
N PHE A 135 -3.51 2.32 1.95
CA PHE A 135 -4.26 3.33 1.18
C PHE A 135 -3.75 3.50 -0.26
N VAL A 136 -2.47 3.30 -0.51
CA VAL A 136 -1.85 3.56 -1.83
C VAL A 136 -1.44 2.26 -2.51
N GLY A 137 -0.86 1.32 -1.78
CA GLY A 137 -0.33 0.08 -2.34
C GLY A 137 -1.39 -0.83 -2.95
N PHE A 138 -2.46 -1.15 -2.22
CA PHE A 138 -3.53 -2.01 -2.75
C PHE A 138 -4.16 -1.49 -4.04
N PRO A 139 -4.58 -0.21 -4.14
CA PRO A 139 -5.11 0.33 -5.39
C PRO A 139 -4.14 0.26 -6.56
N ILE A 140 -2.90 0.65 -6.34
CA ILE A 140 -1.90 0.70 -7.41
C ILE A 140 -1.52 -0.71 -7.86
N ILE A 141 -1.15 -1.59 -6.92
CA ILE A 141 -0.75 -2.96 -7.25
C ILE A 141 -1.94 -3.75 -7.83
N GLY A 142 -3.13 -3.60 -7.27
CA GLY A 142 -4.35 -4.21 -7.80
C GLY A 142 -4.67 -3.74 -9.22
N SER A 143 -4.41 -2.48 -9.55
CA SER A 143 -4.60 -1.97 -10.92
C SER A 143 -3.56 -2.51 -11.91
N ILE A 144 -2.33 -2.82 -11.46
CA ILE A 144 -1.24 -3.32 -12.30
C ILE A 144 -1.35 -4.83 -12.49
N TYR A 145 -1.44 -5.57 -11.38
CA TYR A 145 -1.34 -7.04 -11.37
C TYR A 145 -2.65 -7.77 -11.02
N GLY A 146 -3.76 -7.02 -10.86
CA GLY A 146 -5.07 -7.62 -10.56
C GLY A 146 -5.10 -8.36 -9.21
N ALA A 147 -5.87 -9.44 -9.15
CA ALA A 147 -6.06 -10.23 -7.93
C ALA A 147 -4.75 -10.82 -7.39
N GLU A 148 -3.85 -11.29 -8.25
CA GLU A 148 -2.54 -11.82 -7.87
C GLU A 148 -1.74 -10.78 -7.08
N GLY A 149 -1.66 -9.54 -7.58
CA GLY A 149 -1.00 -8.44 -6.90
C GLY A 149 -1.65 -8.10 -5.55
N VAL A 150 -2.98 -8.17 -5.45
CA VAL A 150 -3.70 -7.95 -4.18
C VAL A 150 -3.36 -9.03 -3.15
N ILE A 151 -3.25 -10.30 -3.56
CA ILE A 151 -2.82 -11.40 -2.68
C ILE A 151 -1.43 -11.11 -2.10
N TYR A 152 -0.45 -10.80 -2.95
CA TYR A 152 0.92 -10.52 -2.49
C TYR A 152 0.98 -9.27 -1.62
N THR A 153 0.24 -8.22 -1.97
CA THR A 153 0.12 -7.01 -1.15
C THR A 153 -0.52 -7.30 0.20
N SER A 154 -1.52 -8.19 0.27
CA SER A 154 -2.20 -8.53 1.52
C SER A 154 -1.27 -9.29 2.48
N ILE A 155 -0.45 -10.21 1.97
CA ILE A 155 0.56 -10.91 2.75
C ILE A 155 1.63 -9.92 3.24
N PHE A 156 2.11 -9.03 2.37
CA PHE A 156 3.03 -7.97 2.78
C PHE A 156 2.43 -7.06 3.86
N ASN A 157 1.17 -6.64 3.70
CA ASN A 157 0.47 -5.81 4.67
C ASN A 157 0.26 -6.50 6.02
N MET A 158 0.14 -7.83 6.06
CA MET A 158 0.12 -8.59 7.31
C MET A 158 1.46 -8.42 8.07
N PHE A 159 2.60 -8.64 7.41
CA PHE A 159 3.92 -8.41 8.01
C PHE A 159 4.14 -6.95 8.40
N PHE A 160 3.73 -6.02 7.53
CA PHE A 160 3.73 -4.59 7.83
C PHE A 160 2.99 -4.30 9.13
N THR A 161 1.76 -4.81 9.28
CA THR A 161 0.94 -4.57 10.46
C THR A 161 1.58 -5.13 11.73
N ILE A 162 2.12 -6.35 11.68
CA ILE A 162 2.85 -6.94 12.81
C ILE A 162 4.05 -6.06 13.20
N LEU A 163 4.84 -5.61 12.22
CA LEU A 163 6.05 -4.84 12.47
C LEU A 163 5.78 -3.38 12.88
N VAL A 164 4.68 -2.76 12.44
CA VAL A 164 4.24 -1.46 12.95
C VAL A 164 4.01 -1.52 14.45
N TRP A 165 3.29 -2.53 14.92
CA TRP A 165 2.92 -2.68 16.34
C TRP A 165 4.03 -3.31 17.22
N THR A 166 5.10 -3.79 16.64
CA THR A 166 6.29 -4.29 17.35
C THR A 166 7.45 -3.33 17.20
N TYR A 167 8.17 -3.41 16.10
CA TYR A 167 9.33 -2.57 15.79
C TYR A 167 8.97 -1.08 15.70
N GLY A 168 7.83 -0.76 15.08
CA GLY A 168 7.36 0.63 14.97
C GLY A 168 7.13 1.26 16.34
N ILE A 169 6.38 0.60 17.23
CA ILE A 169 6.15 1.08 18.61
C ILE A 169 7.46 1.16 19.38
N LEU A 170 8.37 0.18 19.21
CA LEU A 170 9.70 0.21 19.83
C LEU A 170 10.48 1.49 19.46
N LEU A 171 10.45 1.90 18.18
CA LEU A 171 11.10 3.15 17.73
C LEU A 171 10.56 4.39 18.46
N PHE A 172 9.25 4.45 18.71
CA PHE A 172 8.61 5.59 19.36
C PHE A 172 8.76 5.59 20.88
N THR A 173 8.65 4.43 21.52
CA THR A 173 8.51 4.34 22.99
C THR A 173 9.76 3.77 23.67
N GLY A 174 10.65 3.13 22.92
CA GLY A 174 11.78 2.37 23.47
C GLY A 174 11.36 1.04 24.13
N LYS A 175 10.08 0.65 24.07
CA LYS A 175 9.53 -0.56 24.71
C LYS A 175 8.60 -1.30 23.78
N ILE A 176 8.57 -2.63 23.87
CA ILE A 176 7.59 -3.48 23.17
C ILE A 176 6.39 -3.72 24.08
N ASN A 177 5.18 -3.53 23.56
CA ASN A 177 3.95 -3.81 24.29
C ASN A 177 3.24 -5.04 23.69
N ILE A 178 3.30 -6.17 24.40
CA ILE A 178 2.71 -7.44 23.96
C ILE A 178 1.19 -7.33 23.79
N LYS A 179 0.50 -6.47 24.54
CA LYS A 179 -0.96 -6.26 24.40
C LYS A 179 -1.32 -5.67 23.02
N GLU A 180 -0.47 -4.82 22.46
CA GLU A 180 -0.69 -4.24 21.13
C GLU A 180 -0.50 -5.31 20.03
N ILE A 181 0.43 -6.25 20.22
CA ILE A 181 0.64 -7.34 19.27
C ILE A 181 -0.62 -8.22 19.13
N LYS A 182 -1.32 -8.49 20.24
CA LYS A 182 -2.58 -9.27 20.18
C LYS A 182 -3.66 -8.60 19.36
N LYS A 183 -3.73 -7.25 19.33
CA LYS A 183 -4.69 -6.50 18.52
C LYS A 183 -4.45 -6.68 17.01
N VAL A 184 -3.20 -6.95 16.61
CA VAL A 184 -2.86 -7.21 15.20
C VAL A 184 -3.56 -8.45 14.67
N LEU A 185 -3.64 -9.51 15.47
CA LEU A 185 -4.26 -10.78 15.06
C LEU A 185 -5.76 -10.66 14.79
N VAL A 186 -6.41 -9.66 15.39
CA VAL A 186 -7.83 -9.36 15.18
C VAL A 186 -8.06 -8.19 14.19
N ASN A 187 -7.00 -7.74 13.51
CA ASN A 187 -7.13 -6.73 12.48
C ASN A 187 -7.94 -7.27 11.29
N PRO A 188 -8.99 -6.56 10.80
CA PRO A 188 -9.85 -7.05 9.73
C PRO A 188 -9.12 -7.49 8.46
N SER A 189 -8.08 -6.75 8.04
CA SER A 189 -7.28 -7.13 6.87
C SER A 189 -6.46 -8.39 7.11
N VAL A 190 -5.96 -8.62 8.33
CA VAL A 190 -5.22 -9.84 8.69
C VAL A 190 -6.16 -11.05 8.74
N ILE A 191 -7.35 -10.88 9.33
CA ILE A 191 -8.40 -11.91 9.32
C ILE A 191 -8.80 -12.26 7.88
N ALA A 192 -8.95 -11.25 7.02
CA ALA A 192 -9.27 -11.46 5.60
C ALA A 192 -8.22 -12.31 4.88
N VAL A 193 -6.92 -12.12 5.19
CA VAL A 193 -5.84 -12.97 4.65
C VAL A 193 -6.00 -14.42 5.12
N TYR A 194 -6.28 -14.65 6.41
CA TYR A 194 -6.49 -16.03 6.92
C TYR A 194 -7.68 -16.71 6.25
N ILE A 195 -8.82 -16.00 6.13
CA ILE A 195 -10.00 -16.52 5.44
C ILE A 195 -9.66 -16.81 3.98
N GLY A 196 -9.03 -15.86 3.29
CA GLY A 196 -8.65 -16.02 1.88
C GLY A 196 -7.73 -17.22 1.65
N ILE A 197 -6.71 -17.41 2.50
CA ILE A 197 -5.81 -18.58 2.42
C ILE A 197 -6.58 -19.89 2.62
N VAL A 198 -7.49 -19.95 3.59
CA VAL A 198 -8.32 -21.14 3.82
C VAL A 198 -9.17 -21.44 2.57
N LEU A 199 -9.88 -20.45 2.04
CA LEU A 199 -10.69 -20.61 0.83
C LEU A 199 -9.85 -21.10 -0.36
N PHE A 200 -8.65 -20.52 -0.55
CA PHE A 200 -7.74 -20.88 -1.62
C PHE A 200 -7.19 -22.31 -1.50
N ILE A 201 -6.70 -22.72 -0.29
CA ILE A 201 -6.10 -24.05 -0.08
C ILE A 201 -7.16 -25.15 -0.18
N PHE A 202 -8.31 -24.95 0.43
CA PHE A 202 -9.39 -25.95 0.43
C PHE A 202 -10.24 -25.92 -0.84
N LYS A 203 -9.95 -25.03 -1.79
CA LYS A 203 -10.66 -24.89 -3.07
C LYS A 203 -12.17 -24.77 -2.88
N ILE A 204 -12.58 -23.95 -1.90
CA ILE A 204 -13.99 -23.78 -1.56
C ILE A 204 -14.69 -22.97 -2.65
N ASP A 205 -15.63 -23.61 -3.33
CA ASP A 205 -16.47 -22.94 -4.31
C ASP A 205 -17.50 -22.04 -3.62
N ILE A 206 -17.47 -20.77 -3.94
CA ILE A 206 -18.42 -19.78 -3.45
C ILE A 206 -19.42 -19.46 -4.57
N PRO A 207 -20.75 -19.41 -4.28
CA PRO A 207 -21.75 -19.07 -5.27
C PRO A 207 -21.45 -17.75 -5.99
N GLU A 208 -21.70 -17.69 -7.31
CA GLU A 208 -21.38 -16.54 -8.16
C GLU A 208 -22.02 -15.23 -7.67
N VAL A 209 -23.21 -15.28 -7.08
CA VAL A 209 -23.87 -14.11 -6.51
C VAL A 209 -23.04 -13.50 -5.37
N ILE A 210 -22.42 -14.34 -4.53
CA ILE A 210 -21.59 -13.88 -3.42
C ILE A 210 -20.28 -13.32 -3.94
N THR A 211 -19.60 -14.02 -4.87
CA THR A 211 -18.33 -13.54 -5.45
C THR A 211 -18.51 -12.22 -6.19
N SER A 212 -19.56 -12.08 -6.99
CA SER A 212 -19.91 -10.84 -7.69
C SER A 212 -20.19 -9.70 -6.70
N THR A 213 -20.89 -9.97 -5.60
CA THR A 213 -21.15 -8.98 -4.55
C THR A 213 -19.84 -8.53 -3.89
N MET A 214 -18.94 -9.48 -3.59
CA MET A 214 -17.63 -9.18 -3.03
C MET A 214 -16.79 -8.34 -3.98
N ASP A 215 -16.83 -8.62 -5.28
CA ASP A 215 -16.12 -7.85 -6.31
C ASP A 215 -16.64 -6.41 -6.41
N PHE A 216 -17.95 -6.20 -6.37
CA PHE A 216 -18.55 -4.86 -6.36
C PHE A 216 -18.14 -4.05 -5.12
N VAL A 217 -18.23 -4.66 -3.93
CA VAL A 217 -17.84 -3.99 -2.68
C VAL A 217 -16.33 -3.76 -2.64
N GLY A 218 -15.55 -4.74 -3.07
CA GLY A 218 -14.09 -4.66 -3.14
C GLY A 218 -13.60 -3.57 -4.09
N ALA A 219 -14.27 -3.38 -5.24
CA ALA A 219 -13.93 -2.35 -6.22
C ALA A 219 -14.03 -0.92 -5.66
N VAL A 220 -14.84 -0.68 -4.63
CA VAL A 220 -14.94 0.62 -3.94
C VAL A 220 -13.64 0.99 -3.24
N THR A 221 -12.83 0.01 -2.84
CA THR A 221 -11.56 0.23 -2.11
C THR A 221 -10.65 1.19 -2.83
N THR A 222 -10.44 1.01 -4.13
CA THR A 222 -9.52 1.82 -4.93
C THR A 222 -9.90 3.31 -4.98
N PRO A 223 -11.09 3.71 -5.46
CA PRO A 223 -11.43 5.13 -5.52
C PRO A 223 -11.58 5.75 -4.12
N LEU A 224 -12.13 4.99 -3.16
CA LEU A 224 -12.32 5.49 -1.80
C LEU A 224 -10.98 5.81 -1.12
N SER A 225 -9.98 4.92 -1.23
CA SER A 225 -8.67 5.14 -0.65
C SER A 225 -7.95 6.34 -1.26
N MET A 226 -8.05 6.54 -2.58
CA MET A 226 -7.46 7.70 -3.24
C MET A 226 -8.10 9.02 -2.81
N ILE A 227 -9.43 9.05 -2.65
CA ILE A 227 -10.15 10.22 -2.11
C ILE A 227 -9.68 10.52 -0.68
N ILE A 228 -9.59 9.52 0.19
CA ILE A 228 -9.11 9.67 1.58
C ILE A 228 -7.69 10.25 1.59
N VAL A 229 -6.78 9.73 0.77
CA VAL A 229 -5.42 10.27 0.64
C VAL A 229 -5.46 11.74 0.22
N GLY A 230 -6.31 12.12 -0.73
CA GLY A 230 -6.49 13.50 -1.17
C GLY A 230 -6.96 14.43 -0.03
N VAL A 231 -7.91 13.96 0.77
CA VAL A 231 -8.38 14.71 1.96
C VAL A 231 -7.25 14.89 2.97
N ILE A 232 -6.50 13.84 3.27
CA ILE A 232 -5.35 13.92 4.19
C ILE A 232 -4.34 14.96 3.69
N LEU A 233 -4.01 14.96 2.38
CA LEU A 233 -3.07 15.90 1.79
C LEU A 233 -3.55 17.36 1.85
N SER A 234 -4.86 17.62 1.89
CA SER A 234 -5.42 18.97 1.88
C SER A 234 -5.36 19.69 3.22
N HIS A 235 -5.24 18.98 4.35
CA HIS A 235 -5.27 19.55 5.70
C HIS A 235 -3.91 19.92 6.28
N ILE A 236 -2.83 19.82 5.49
CA ILE A 236 -1.48 20.01 6.01
C ILE A 236 -1.06 21.48 6.05
N SER A 237 -0.66 21.96 7.22
CA SER A 237 -0.06 23.29 7.40
C SER A 237 1.45 23.22 7.17
N PHE A 238 1.93 23.88 6.12
CA PHE A 238 3.27 23.67 5.53
C PHE A 238 4.45 24.38 6.19
N LYS A 239 4.23 25.35 7.12
CA LYS A 239 5.22 26.41 7.36
C LYS A 239 6.48 26.00 8.16
N LYS A 240 6.43 24.99 9.06
CA LYS A 240 7.51 24.80 10.04
C LYS A 240 8.68 23.93 9.59
N TYR A 241 8.44 22.87 8.82
CA TYR A 241 9.44 21.84 8.49
C TYR A 241 9.74 21.69 7.00
N MET A 242 9.17 22.53 6.14
CA MET A 242 9.45 22.47 4.70
C MET A 242 10.89 22.79 4.33
N SER A 243 11.61 23.51 5.18
CA SER A 243 13.03 23.82 5.00
C SER A 243 13.97 22.78 5.62
N ASP A 244 13.42 21.75 6.29
CA ASP A 244 14.24 20.72 6.91
C ASP A 244 14.70 19.70 5.85
N TRP A 245 15.99 19.76 5.51
CA TRP A 245 16.61 18.88 4.50
C TRP A 245 16.45 17.39 4.81
N THR A 246 16.30 17.01 6.10
CA THR A 246 16.14 15.62 6.50
C THR A 246 14.83 15.00 6.00
N VAL A 247 13.78 15.82 5.77
CA VAL A 247 12.52 15.39 5.16
C VAL A 247 12.74 14.95 3.72
N TYR A 248 13.47 15.75 2.94
CA TYR A 248 13.78 15.46 1.54
C TYR A 248 14.75 14.28 1.40
N TYR A 249 15.76 14.23 2.26
CA TYR A 249 16.68 13.10 2.32
C TYR A 249 15.95 11.80 2.65
N SER A 250 15.05 11.81 3.63
CA SER A 250 14.21 10.67 3.97
C SER A 250 13.31 10.26 2.79
N SER A 251 12.71 11.22 2.11
CA SER A 251 11.88 10.94 0.93
C SER A 251 12.69 10.32 -0.21
N LEU A 252 13.91 10.82 -0.48
CA LEU A 252 14.82 10.24 -1.47
C LEU A 252 15.19 8.79 -1.11
N LEU A 253 15.57 8.57 0.16
CA LEU A 253 15.89 7.24 0.66
C LEU A 253 14.71 6.29 0.51
N LYS A 254 13.51 6.73 0.89
CA LYS A 254 12.27 5.96 0.84
C LYS A 254 11.83 5.62 -0.58
N LEU A 255 11.77 6.62 -1.45
CA LEU A 255 11.11 6.49 -2.75
C LEU A 255 12.05 6.00 -3.86
N ILE A 256 13.36 6.13 -3.68
CA ILE A 256 14.35 5.80 -4.71
C ILE A 256 15.38 4.81 -4.20
N ILE A 257 16.14 5.13 -3.16
CA ILE A 257 17.29 4.31 -2.75
C ILE A 257 16.83 2.93 -2.27
N THR A 258 15.85 2.87 -1.38
CA THR A 258 15.36 1.59 -0.82
C THR A 258 14.78 0.67 -1.89
N PRO A 259 13.83 1.10 -2.77
CA PRO A 259 13.30 0.23 -3.80
C PRO A 259 14.35 -0.19 -4.83
N LEU A 260 15.26 0.69 -5.26
CA LEU A 260 16.33 0.32 -6.19
C LEU A 260 17.33 -0.66 -5.56
N ALA A 261 17.68 -0.49 -4.29
CA ALA A 261 18.54 -1.44 -3.58
C ALA A 261 17.87 -2.83 -3.51
N LEU A 262 16.58 -2.91 -3.21
CA LEU A 262 15.83 -4.16 -3.19
C LEU A 262 15.69 -4.77 -4.60
N PHE A 263 15.44 -3.96 -5.61
CA PHE A 263 15.43 -4.41 -7.01
C PHE A 263 16.77 -5.02 -7.40
N MET A 264 17.88 -4.36 -7.05
CA MET A 264 19.22 -4.90 -7.30
C MET A 264 19.48 -6.21 -6.55
N ILE A 265 19.02 -6.34 -5.30
CA ILE A 265 19.12 -7.59 -4.54
C ILE A 265 18.37 -8.72 -5.27
N PHE A 266 17.11 -8.51 -5.67
CA PHE A 266 16.35 -9.52 -6.40
C PHE A 266 16.99 -9.86 -7.76
N LYS A 267 17.52 -8.85 -8.47
CA LYS A 267 18.23 -9.04 -9.74
C LYS A 267 19.50 -9.90 -9.57
N ILE A 268 20.30 -9.64 -8.55
CA ILE A 268 21.51 -10.44 -8.22
C ILE A 268 21.14 -11.89 -7.89
N LEU A 269 20.02 -12.08 -7.16
CA LEU A 269 19.49 -13.40 -6.82
C LEU A 269 18.79 -14.09 -8.00
N LYS A 270 18.73 -13.44 -9.17
CA LYS A 270 18.04 -13.90 -10.39
C LYS A 270 16.56 -14.22 -10.16
N ILE A 271 15.90 -13.45 -9.29
CA ILE A 271 14.49 -13.56 -8.97
C ILE A 271 13.75 -12.49 -9.77
N HIS A 272 13.10 -12.90 -10.86
CA HIS A 272 12.26 -12.04 -11.68
C HIS A 272 10.86 -12.65 -11.75
N SER A 273 9.89 -12.01 -11.11
CA SER A 273 8.50 -12.48 -11.06
C SER A 273 7.57 -11.33 -10.67
N VAL A 274 6.28 -11.48 -10.94
CA VAL A 274 5.23 -10.56 -10.45
C VAL A 274 5.36 -10.35 -8.94
N LEU A 275 5.70 -11.42 -8.21
CA LEU A 275 5.89 -11.36 -6.77
C LEU A 275 7.06 -10.43 -6.37
N SER A 276 8.26 -10.61 -6.96
CA SER A 276 9.42 -9.77 -6.64
C SER A 276 9.18 -8.32 -7.03
N ASN A 277 8.59 -8.09 -8.20
CA ASN A 277 8.23 -6.75 -8.65
C ASN A 277 7.24 -6.09 -7.69
N THR A 278 6.21 -6.83 -7.24
CA THR A 278 5.26 -6.34 -6.24
C THR A 278 5.96 -5.93 -4.95
N MET A 279 6.92 -6.72 -4.43
CA MET A 279 7.67 -6.38 -3.22
C MET A 279 8.45 -5.07 -3.39
N VAL A 280 9.16 -4.89 -4.52
CA VAL A 280 9.89 -3.67 -4.81
C VAL A 280 8.94 -2.47 -4.93
N LEU A 281 7.85 -2.60 -5.69
CA LEU A 281 6.88 -1.53 -5.88
C LEU A 281 6.19 -1.11 -4.57
N LEU A 282 5.91 -2.05 -3.66
CA LEU A 282 5.37 -1.74 -2.34
C LEU A 282 6.35 -0.92 -1.49
N THR A 283 7.66 -1.15 -1.62
CA THR A 283 8.64 -0.32 -0.93
C THR A 283 8.80 1.07 -1.54
N ALA A 284 8.48 1.24 -2.83
CA ALA A 284 8.47 2.52 -3.52
C ALA A 284 7.22 3.38 -3.20
N MET A 285 6.23 2.82 -2.49
CA MET A 285 5.09 3.61 -2.00
C MET A 285 5.54 4.66 -0.98
N PRO A 286 4.80 5.79 -0.88
CA PRO A 286 5.12 6.85 0.08
C PRO A 286 5.07 6.35 1.52
N THR A 287 5.53 7.18 2.44
CA THR A 287 5.47 6.92 3.88
C THR A 287 4.04 6.63 4.33
N ALA A 288 3.88 5.62 5.17
CA ALA A 288 2.58 5.21 5.69
C ALA A 288 1.88 6.34 6.47
N ALA A 289 0.58 6.55 6.20
CA ALA A 289 -0.22 7.55 6.92
C ALA A 289 -0.29 7.31 8.44
N ILE A 290 -0.14 6.06 8.88
CA ILE A 290 -0.08 5.71 10.30
C ILE A 290 1.10 6.37 11.03
N THR A 291 2.13 6.84 10.32
CA THR A 291 3.28 7.57 10.90
C THR A 291 2.83 8.81 11.66
N SER A 292 1.95 9.62 11.06
CA SER A 292 1.41 10.83 11.72
C SER A 292 0.44 10.49 12.85
N ILE A 293 -0.38 9.44 12.67
CA ILE A 293 -1.34 8.98 13.68
C ILE A 293 -0.61 8.47 14.93
N LEU A 294 0.45 7.67 14.78
CA LEU A 294 1.24 7.19 15.91
C LEU A 294 1.99 8.32 16.60
N ALA A 295 2.57 9.25 15.84
CA ALA A 295 3.24 10.42 16.39
C ALA A 295 2.28 11.28 17.24
N GLU A 296 1.03 11.45 16.78
CA GLU A 296 -0.03 12.13 17.51
C GLU A 296 -0.43 11.40 18.80
N ASN A 297 -0.72 10.10 18.70
CA ASN A 297 -1.16 9.30 19.85
C ASN A 297 -0.11 9.21 20.96
N ILE A 298 1.17 9.34 20.62
CA ILE A 298 2.30 9.26 21.56
C ILE A 298 2.79 10.68 21.93
N ASN A 299 2.15 11.74 21.41
CA ASN A 299 2.53 13.15 21.61
C ASN A 299 4.00 13.46 21.23
N LYS A 300 4.49 12.86 20.12
CA LYS A 300 5.86 13.05 19.63
C LYS A 300 5.89 13.59 18.21
N GLU A 301 6.25 14.87 18.05
CA GLU A 301 6.61 15.50 16.76
C GLU A 301 5.58 15.21 15.62
N LYS A 302 4.26 15.33 15.95
CA LYS A 302 3.14 15.10 14.99
C LYS A 302 3.34 15.89 13.70
N GLU A 303 3.71 17.17 13.79
CA GLU A 303 3.88 18.04 12.62
C GLU A 303 4.98 17.52 11.68
N TYR A 304 6.11 17.11 12.27
CA TYR A 304 7.22 16.54 11.49
C TYR A 304 6.85 15.21 10.81
N ALA A 305 6.14 14.33 11.51
CA ALA A 305 5.63 13.08 10.96
C ALA A 305 4.66 13.33 9.81
N THR A 306 3.77 14.32 9.95
CA THR A 306 2.78 14.67 8.93
C THR A 306 3.45 15.20 7.66
N ILE A 307 4.50 16.03 7.80
CA ILE A 307 5.27 16.53 6.65
C ILE A 307 6.04 15.43 5.93
N LEU A 308 6.61 14.45 6.65
CA LEU A 308 7.24 13.28 6.04
C LEU A 308 6.23 12.50 5.17
N VAL A 309 5.03 12.25 5.67
CA VAL A 309 3.96 11.59 4.90
C VAL A 309 3.59 12.42 3.67
N PHE A 310 3.39 13.72 3.84
CA PHE A 310 2.99 14.61 2.74
C PHE A 310 4.04 14.69 1.64
N ILE A 311 5.27 15.09 1.97
CA ILE A 311 6.34 15.27 0.99
C ILE A 311 6.60 13.96 0.25
N SER A 312 6.67 12.84 0.97
CA SER A 312 6.85 11.55 0.30
C SER A 312 5.67 11.20 -0.62
N THR A 313 4.43 11.54 -0.25
CA THR A 313 3.25 11.29 -1.11
C THR A 313 3.28 12.18 -2.35
N VAL A 314 3.60 13.46 -2.21
CA VAL A 314 3.71 14.37 -3.38
C VAL A 314 4.84 13.92 -4.30
N LEU A 315 6.02 13.61 -3.76
CA LEU A 315 7.14 13.16 -4.57
C LEU A 315 6.88 11.79 -5.23
N SER A 316 6.08 10.93 -4.60
CA SER A 316 5.73 9.62 -5.18
C SER A 316 4.94 9.73 -6.48
N LEU A 317 4.26 10.85 -6.73
CA LEU A 317 3.57 11.11 -8.01
C LEU A 317 4.51 11.00 -9.21
N VAL A 318 5.77 11.39 -9.01
CA VAL A 318 6.79 11.35 -10.06
C VAL A 318 7.70 10.14 -9.91
N THR A 319 8.12 9.82 -8.68
CA THR A 319 9.11 8.76 -8.45
C THR A 319 8.52 7.37 -8.66
N PHE A 320 7.25 7.14 -8.33
CA PHE A 320 6.64 5.82 -8.48
C PHE A 320 6.56 5.37 -9.95
N PRO A 321 6.06 6.18 -10.91
CA PRO A 321 6.12 5.83 -12.34
C PRO A 321 7.52 5.49 -12.84
N LEU A 322 8.55 6.23 -12.38
CA LEU A 322 9.95 5.99 -12.74
C LEU A 322 10.45 4.65 -12.20
N ILE A 323 10.15 4.32 -10.94
CA ILE A 323 10.52 3.03 -10.35
C ILE A 323 9.75 1.90 -11.03
N ALA A 324 8.45 2.08 -11.31
CA ALA A 324 7.66 1.08 -12.02
C ALA A 324 8.25 0.79 -13.41
N TYR A 325 8.68 1.81 -14.14
CA TYR A 325 9.35 1.67 -15.43
C TYR A 325 10.64 0.83 -15.36
N VAL A 326 11.40 0.95 -14.28
CA VAL A 326 12.67 0.21 -14.12
C VAL A 326 12.43 -1.23 -13.66
N VAL A 327 11.35 -1.47 -12.92
CA VAL A 327 11.09 -2.76 -12.25
C VAL A 327 10.28 -3.72 -13.12
N ILE A 328 9.35 -3.18 -13.92
CA ILE A 328 8.47 -3.94 -14.80
C ILE A 328 9.06 -4.04 -16.19
#